data_3b552db7db69fa7ebe33ba33233c2a32
#
_entry.id   3b552db7db69fa7ebe33ba33233c2a32
#
_cell.length_a   1.000
_cell.length_b   1.000
_cell.length_c   1.000
_cell.angle_alpha   90.00
_cell.angle_beta   90.00
_cell.angle_gamma   90.00
#
_symmetry.space_group_name_H-M   'P 1'
#
loop_
_entity.id
_entity.type
_entity.pdbx_description
1 polymer ?
#
loop_
_entity_poly.entity_id
_entity_poly.type
_entity_poly.pdbx_seq_one_letter_code
_entity_poly.pdbx_strand_id
1 'polypeptide(L)'
;IYMQLNNETAAEVLTEMDEDARKDFLDILPSETIAKRFVDYMDSDDAVDIIREMDEDKQEEILSHIEDIEQAGDIVDLLKYDEDTAGGLMGTEMVIVKENWSMPECLREMRIQAEEMDEIYYVYVVDDEERLRGVFPLKRMITSPSVSKVKHVMRKEPISVHVDTPVDEVIQTIEKYNLVAVPVVDSIGRLVGRITVDDVMDEVREQAERDYQLASGLSQDV
;
A
#
# COMPACT_ATOMS: atom_id res chain seq x y z
N ILE A 1 13.98 10.05 -22.56
CA ILE A 1 14.38 10.55 -21.23
C ILE A 1 14.29 9.42 -20.21
N TYR A 2 13.13 8.74 -20.08
CA TYR A 2 12.92 7.69 -19.07
C TYR A 2 13.94 6.53 -19.16
N MET A 3 14.43 6.20 -20.35
CA MET A 3 15.50 5.19 -20.55
C MET A 3 16.85 5.56 -19.89
N GLN A 4 17.02 6.76 -19.39
CA GLN A 4 18.24 7.25 -18.74
C GLN A 4 18.16 7.25 -17.22
N LEU A 5 16.96 7.02 -16.66
CA LEU A 5 16.72 6.90 -15.23
C LEU A 5 17.04 5.45 -14.78
N ASN A 6 17.44 5.27 -13.53
CA ASN A 6 17.39 3.95 -12.90
C ASN A 6 15.92 3.52 -12.74
N ASN A 7 15.67 2.25 -12.43
CA ASN A 7 14.30 1.72 -12.38
C ASN A 7 13.49 2.33 -11.23
N GLU A 8 14.07 2.48 -10.05
CA GLU A 8 13.43 3.11 -8.88
C GLU A 8 12.92 4.53 -9.21
N THR A 9 13.82 5.41 -9.66
CA THR A 9 13.43 6.78 -10.06
C THR A 9 12.46 6.79 -11.26
N ALA A 10 12.51 5.79 -12.14
CA ALA A 10 11.57 5.71 -13.26
C ALA A 10 10.18 5.29 -12.78
N ALA A 11 10.10 4.43 -11.79
CA ALA A 11 8.86 4.03 -11.12
C ALA A 11 8.23 5.23 -10.38
N GLU A 12 9.00 5.92 -9.53
CA GLU A 12 8.56 7.14 -8.83
C GLU A 12 8.04 8.22 -9.79
N VAL A 13 8.73 8.46 -10.91
CA VAL A 13 8.27 9.43 -11.92
C VAL A 13 6.96 8.98 -12.58
N LEU A 14 6.76 7.68 -12.74
CA LEU A 14 5.55 7.15 -13.35
C LEU A 14 4.33 7.30 -12.43
N THR A 15 4.47 7.08 -11.14
CA THR A 15 3.39 7.28 -10.15
C THR A 15 2.96 8.74 -10.05
N GLU A 16 3.91 9.67 -10.15
CA GLU A 16 3.65 11.12 -10.11
C GLU A 16 3.13 11.72 -11.43
N MET A 17 2.99 10.91 -12.50
CA MET A 17 2.47 11.40 -13.78
C MET A 17 0.96 11.59 -13.72
N ASP A 18 0.46 12.58 -14.46
CA ASP A 18 -0.96 12.72 -14.78
C ASP A 18 -1.50 11.45 -15.45
N GLU A 19 -2.68 10.97 -15.04
CA GLU A 19 -3.28 9.68 -15.44
C GLU A 19 -3.37 9.53 -16.96
N ASP A 20 -3.86 10.55 -17.68
CA ASP A 20 -4.00 10.51 -19.13
C ASP A 20 -2.62 10.38 -19.82
N ALA A 21 -1.62 11.12 -19.34
CA ALA A 21 -0.27 11.09 -19.88
C ALA A 21 0.44 9.75 -19.53
N ARG A 22 0.18 9.19 -18.36
CA ARG A 22 0.69 7.90 -17.90
C ARG A 22 0.13 6.77 -18.75
N LYS A 23 -1.18 6.75 -18.98
CA LYS A 23 -1.86 5.77 -19.81
C LYS A 23 -1.33 5.80 -21.26
N ASP A 24 -1.28 6.97 -21.89
CA ASP A 24 -0.72 7.13 -23.24
C ASP A 24 0.72 6.62 -23.33
N PHE A 25 1.51 6.82 -22.29
CA PHE A 25 2.89 6.37 -22.22
C PHE A 25 2.98 4.84 -22.07
N LEU A 26 2.18 4.26 -21.19
CA LEU A 26 2.18 2.82 -20.92
C LEU A 26 1.60 2.02 -22.10
N ASP A 27 0.65 2.57 -22.84
CA ASP A 27 0.03 1.88 -23.98
C ASP A 27 1.01 1.54 -25.10
N ILE A 28 2.06 2.33 -25.24
CA ILE A 28 3.09 2.09 -26.28
C ILE A 28 4.22 1.16 -25.81
N LEU A 29 4.25 0.77 -24.54
CA LEU A 29 5.30 -0.08 -23.98
C LEU A 29 4.91 -1.57 -23.98
N PRO A 30 5.90 -2.47 -24.21
CA PRO A 30 5.69 -3.90 -24.00
C PRO A 30 5.40 -4.21 -22.51
N SER A 31 4.50 -5.14 -22.24
CA SER A 31 4.12 -5.57 -20.88
C SER A 31 5.32 -6.03 -20.04
N GLU A 32 6.28 -6.74 -20.64
CA GLU A 32 7.54 -7.11 -19.97
C GLU A 32 8.33 -5.87 -19.50
N THR A 33 8.32 -4.78 -20.27
CA THR A 33 9.00 -3.55 -19.90
C THR A 33 8.28 -2.85 -18.74
N ILE A 34 6.94 -2.86 -18.76
CA ILE A 34 6.13 -2.30 -17.69
C ILE A 34 6.40 -3.04 -16.39
N ALA A 35 6.31 -4.37 -16.38
CA ALA A 35 6.59 -5.19 -15.21
C ALA A 35 7.99 -4.93 -14.65
N LYS A 36 9.03 -5.25 -15.43
CA LYS A 36 10.42 -5.29 -14.96
C LYS A 36 11.09 -3.93 -14.72
N ARG A 37 10.51 -2.86 -15.24
CA ARG A 37 11.12 -1.54 -15.13
C ARG A 37 10.38 -0.61 -14.18
N PHE A 38 9.10 -0.87 -13.96
CA PHE A 38 8.26 -0.02 -13.14
C PHE A 38 7.62 -0.83 -12.00
N VAL A 39 6.77 -1.81 -12.30
CA VAL A 39 5.99 -2.54 -11.29
C VAL A 39 6.87 -3.25 -10.25
N ASP A 40 7.95 -3.91 -10.66
CA ASP A 40 8.93 -4.56 -9.74
C ASP A 40 9.62 -3.58 -8.77
N TYR A 41 9.39 -2.26 -8.92
CA TYR A 41 10.02 -1.19 -8.10
C TYR A 41 8.99 -0.25 -7.47
N MET A 42 7.73 -0.66 -7.38
CA MET A 42 6.62 0.10 -6.79
C MET A 42 6.07 -0.62 -5.57
N ASP A 43 5.48 0.12 -4.66
CA ASP A 43 4.62 -0.44 -3.62
C ASP A 43 3.37 -1.06 -4.30
N SER A 44 2.72 -2.00 -3.63
CA SER A 44 1.66 -2.82 -4.22
C SER A 44 0.39 -2.02 -4.57
N ASP A 45 0.07 -0.98 -3.83
CA ASP A 45 -1.01 -0.02 -4.11
C ASP A 45 -0.77 0.74 -5.42
N ASP A 46 0.39 1.41 -5.56
CA ASP A 46 0.81 2.10 -6.79
C ASP A 46 0.82 1.17 -8.01
N ALA A 47 1.33 -0.05 -7.82
CA ALA A 47 1.36 -1.06 -8.88
C ALA A 47 -0.05 -1.46 -9.32
N VAL A 48 -0.98 -1.61 -8.37
CA VAL A 48 -2.39 -1.93 -8.64
C VAL A 48 -3.07 -0.81 -9.41
N ASP A 49 -2.88 0.45 -9.03
CA ASP A 49 -3.48 1.59 -9.69
C ASP A 49 -3.04 1.68 -11.15
N ILE A 50 -1.74 1.52 -11.40
CA ILE A 50 -1.21 1.50 -12.78
C ILE A 50 -1.74 0.32 -13.59
N ILE A 51 -1.84 -0.86 -13.02
CA ILE A 51 -2.33 -2.06 -13.72
C ILE A 51 -3.82 -1.92 -14.04
N ARG A 52 -4.63 -1.31 -13.17
CA ARG A 52 -6.06 -1.05 -13.40
C ARG A 52 -6.33 -0.18 -14.62
N GLU A 53 -5.43 0.73 -14.96
CA GLU A 53 -5.55 1.58 -16.16
C GLU A 53 -5.46 0.80 -17.48
N MET A 54 -4.96 -0.45 -17.45
CA MET A 54 -4.75 -1.29 -18.64
C MET A 54 -5.98 -2.18 -18.92
N ASP A 55 -6.11 -2.63 -20.17
CA ASP A 55 -7.08 -3.66 -20.51
C ASP A 55 -6.73 -5.03 -19.88
N GLU A 56 -7.74 -5.90 -19.71
CA GLU A 56 -7.59 -7.19 -19.03
C GLU A 56 -6.46 -8.07 -19.62
N ASP A 57 -6.31 -8.11 -20.95
CA ASP A 57 -5.29 -8.91 -21.62
C ASP A 57 -3.88 -8.41 -21.25
N LYS A 58 -3.71 -7.08 -21.21
CA LYS A 58 -2.43 -6.45 -20.84
C LYS A 58 -2.13 -6.57 -19.36
N GLN A 59 -3.15 -6.50 -18.48
CA GLN A 59 -3.00 -6.76 -17.05
C GLN A 59 -2.45 -8.17 -16.80
N GLU A 60 -3.06 -9.22 -17.41
CA GLU A 60 -2.59 -10.61 -17.28
C GLU A 60 -1.15 -10.78 -17.79
N GLU A 61 -0.82 -10.12 -18.90
CA GLU A 61 0.52 -10.18 -19.46
C GLU A 61 1.55 -9.51 -18.55
N ILE A 62 1.27 -8.32 -17.99
CA ILE A 62 2.14 -7.63 -17.04
C ILE A 62 2.38 -8.50 -15.81
N LEU A 63 1.30 -9.00 -15.18
CA LEU A 63 1.38 -9.88 -14.00
C LEU A 63 2.26 -11.11 -14.24
N SER A 64 2.22 -11.68 -15.45
CA SER A 64 3.05 -12.84 -15.82
C SER A 64 4.55 -12.55 -15.90
N HIS A 65 4.94 -11.27 -15.99
CA HIS A 65 6.32 -10.82 -16.14
C HIS A 65 6.94 -10.26 -14.84
N ILE A 66 6.15 -10.10 -13.77
CA ILE A 66 6.66 -9.68 -12.44
C ILE A 66 7.62 -10.73 -11.92
N GLU A 67 8.80 -10.30 -11.44
CA GLU A 67 9.86 -11.21 -11.02
C GLU A 67 9.60 -11.77 -9.61
N ASP A 68 9.05 -10.96 -8.70
CA ASP A 68 8.66 -11.39 -7.36
C ASP A 68 7.28 -12.03 -7.35
N ILE A 69 7.23 -13.33 -7.05
CA ILE A 69 5.98 -14.11 -7.01
C ILE A 69 5.08 -13.67 -5.84
N GLU A 70 5.66 -13.23 -4.71
CA GLU A 70 4.91 -12.77 -3.55
C GLU A 70 4.21 -11.43 -3.89
N GLN A 71 4.95 -10.47 -4.44
CA GLN A 71 4.41 -9.20 -4.93
C GLN A 71 3.34 -9.41 -6.01
N ALA A 72 3.57 -10.29 -6.99
CA ALA A 72 2.56 -10.61 -7.99
C ALA A 72 1.27 -11.18 -7.37
N GLY A 73 1.40 -12.01 -6.32
CA GLY A 73 0.28 -12.55 -5.57
C GLY A 73 -0.50 -11.46 -4.84
N ASP A 74 0.20 -10.55 -4.18
CA ASP A 74 -0.40 -9.43 -3.46
C ASP A 74 -1.16 -8.50 -4.42
N ILE A 75 -0.57 -8.13 -5.55
CA ILE A 75 -1.23 -7.32 -6.59
C ILE A 75 -2.51 -8.01 -7.10
N VAL A 76 -2.46 -9.32 -7.39
CA VAL A 76 -3.64 -10.10 -7.82
C VAL A 76 -4.73 -10.11 -6.76
N ASP A 77 -4.37 -10.15 -5.49
CA ASP A 77 -5.34 -10.11 -4.38
C ASP A 77 -5.93 -8.71 -4.20
N LEU A 78 -5.12 -7.66 -4.32
CA LEU A 78 -5.56 -6.26 -4.24
C LEU A 78 -6.48 -5.86 -5.40
N LEU A 79 -6.23 -6.34 -6.61
CA LEU A 79 -7.08 -6.08 -7.79
C LEU A 79 -8.54 -6.57 -7.63
N LYS A 80 -8.83 -7.42 -6.63
CA LYS A 80 -10.19 -7.92 -6.36
C LYS A 80 -11.05 -6.96 -5.56
N TYR A 81 -10.44 -5.98 -4.88
CA TYR A 81 -11.16 -4.99 -4.09
C TYR A 81 -11.69 -3.86 -4.99
N ASP A 82 -12.78 -3.26 -4.55
CA ASP A 82 -13.35 -2.07 -5.18
C ASP A 82 -12.46 -0.86 -4.91
N GLU A 83 -12.17 -0.07 -5.93
CA GLU A 83 -11.29 1.11 -5.86
C GLU A 83 -11.76 2.14 -4.82
N ASP A 84 -13.07 2.33 -4.68
CA ASP A 84 -13.66 3.29 -3.74
C ASP A 84 -13.66 2.79 -2.28
N THR A 85 -12.87 1.76 -1.95
CA THR A 85 -12.80 1.16 -0.60
C THR A 85 -11.39 1.13 -0.03
N ALA A 86 -11.29 0.92 1.29
CA ALA A 86 -10.01 0.72 1.97
C ALA A 86 -9.20 -0.44 1.39
N GLY A 87 -9.85 -1.48 0.89
CA GLY A 87 -9.19 -2.60 0.21
C GLY A 87 -8.60 -2.22 -1.13
N GLY A 88 -9.21 -1.26 -1.84
CA GLY A 88 -8.70 -0.73 -3.10
C GLY A 88 -7.53 0.22 -2.93
N LEU A 89 -7.50 0.96 -1.81
CA LEU A 89 -6.48 1.97 -1.50
C LEU A 89 -5.28 1.43 -0.70
N MET A 90 -5.34 0.21 -0.15
CA MET A 90 -4.31 -0.29 0.76
C MET A 90 -3.10 -0.87 0.03
N GLY A 91 -1.91 -0.66 0.60
CA GLY A 91 -0.70 -1.40 0.28
C GLY A 91 -0.45 -2.55 1.25
N THR A 92 0.38 -3.53 0.84
CA THR A 92 0.76 -4.71 1.63
C THR A 92 2.10 -4.57 2.35
N GLU A 93 2.89 -3.55 2.01
CA GLU A 93 4.22 -3.28 2.57
C GLU A 93 4.13 -2.83 4.01
N MET A 94 4.27 -3.75 4.96
CA MET A 94 4.16 -3.47 6.39
C MET A 94 4.96 -4.45 7.24
N VAL A 95 5.51 -3.96 8.33
CA VAL A 95 6.22 -4.81 9.30
C VAL A 95 5.23 -5.50 10.22
N ILE A 96 5.17 -6.83 10.15
CA ILE A 96 4.29 -7.68 10.95
C ILE A 96 5.10 -8.52 11.92
N VAL A 97 4.68 -8.55 13.18
CA VAL A 97 5.30 -9.37 14.23
C VAL A 97 4.24 -10.08 15.06
N LYS A 98 4.60 -11.21 15.66
CA LYS A 98 3.70 -11.98 16.52
C LYS A 98 3.70 -11.43 17.95
N GLU A 99 2.52 -11.38 18.59
CA GLU A 99 2.35 -10.83 19.95
C GLU A 99 3.14 -11.60 21.04
N ASN A 100 3.44 -12.86 20.81
CA ASN A 100 4.13 -13.74 21.75
C ASN A 100 5.66 -13.68 21.63
N TRP A 101 6.22 -13.02 20.61
CA TRP A 101 7.66 -12.90 20.42
C TRP A 101 8.31 -12.03 21.51
N SER A 102 9.59 -12.32 21.76
CA SER A 102 10.45 -11.45 22.56
C SER A 102 10.90 -10.23 21.72
N MET A 103 11.33 -9.15 22.39
CA MET A 103 11.85 -7.96 21.70
C MET A 103 13.05 -8.27 20.79
N PRO A 104 14.02 -9.16 21.17
CA PRO A 104 15.09 -9.55 20.26
C PRO A 104 14.62 -10.29 18.98
N GLU A 105 13.63 -11.18 19.11
CA GLU A 105 13.03 -11.86 17.94
C GLU A 105 12.33 -10.85 17.04
N CYS A 106 11.52 -9.99 17.62
CA CYS A 106 10.83 -8.91 16.93
C CYS A 106 11.83 -8.02 16.15
N LEU A 107 12.93 -7.60 16.76
CA LEU A 107 13.96 -6.77 16.12
C LEU A 107 14.66 -7.50 14.95
N ARG A 108 14.88 -8.81 15.09
CA ARG A 108 15.50 -9.62 14.02
C ARG A 108 14.58 -9.70 12.80
N GLU A 109 13.33 -10.06 13.02
CA GLU A 109 12.34 -10.20 11.93
C GLU A 109 12.05 -8.86 11.26
N MET A 110 11.91 -7.80 12.06
CA MET A 110 11.74 -6.45 11.53
C MET A 110 12.88 -6.02 10.62
N ARG A 111 14.13 -6.37 10.94
CA ARG A 111 15.28 -6.04 10.08
C ARG A 111 15.21 -6.72 8.72
N ILE A 112 14.70 -7.96 8.69
CA ILE A 112 14.53 -8.71 7.44
C ILE A 112 13.44 -8.06 6.59
N GLN A 113 12.27 -7.81 7.19
CA GLN A 113 11.14 -7.19 6.47
C GLN A 113 11.43 -5.75 6.03
N ALA A 114 12.24 -5.02 6.79
CA ALA A 114 12.59 -3.64 6.52
C ALA A 114 13.61 -3.44 5.37
N GLU A 115 14.26 -4.51 4.90
CA GLU A 115 15.21 -4.43 3.77
C GLU A 115 14.51 -4.09 2.45
N GLU A 116 13.21 -4.37 2.34
CA GLU A 116 12.38 -4.20 1.14
C GLU A 116 11.37 -3.03 1.28
N MET A 117 11.50 -2.21 2.32
CA MET A 117 10.57 -1.11 2.62
C MET A 117 11.29 0.22 2.73
N ASP A 118 10.83 1.22 2.03
CA ASP A 118 11.37 2.57 2.10
C ASP A 118 10.99 3.26 3.42
N GLU A 119 9.76 3.12 3.90
CA GLU A 119 9.25 3.75 5.10
C GLU A 119 8.54 2.80 6.06
N ILE A 120 8.81 2.92 7.34
CA ILE A 120 8.18 2.14 8.42
C ILE A 120 7.57 3.09 9.46
N TYR A 121 6.27 3.30 9.40
CA TYR A 121 5.56 4.12 10.38
C TYR A 121 5.27 3.36 11.68
N TYR A 122 4.76 2.14 11.57
CA TYR A 122 4.38 1.28 12.68
C TYR A 122 4.86 -0.16 12.48
N VAL A 123 5.02 -0.86 13.59
CA VAL A 123 5.12 -2.32 13.62
C VAL A 123 3.75 -2.86 14.02
N TYR A 124 3.15 -3.65 13.16
CA TYR A 124 1.85 -4.26 13.39
C TYR A 124 2.01 -5.59 14.13
N VAL A 125 1.15 -5.81 15.10
CA VAL A 125 1.20 -7.00 15.97
C VAL A 125 -0.02 -7.86 15.74
N VAL A 126 0.20 -9.12 15.39
CA VAL A 126 -0.85 -10.09 15.13
C VAL A 126 -0.75 -11.29 16.07
N ASP A 127 -1.86 -12.05 16.23
CA ASP A 127 -1.87 -13.36 16.87
C ASP A 127 -1.46 -14.49 15.89
N ASP A 128 -1.61 -15.73 16.31
CA ASP A 128 -1.24 -16.89 15.50
C ASP A 128 -2.21 -17.11 14.32
N GLU A 129 -3.42 -16.55 14.37
CA GLU A 129 -4.42 -16.54 13.31
C GLU A 129 -4.37 -15.25 12.45
N GLU A 130 -3.27 -14.49 12.54
CA GLU A 130 -3.02 -13.22 11.79
C GLU A 130 -3.98 -12.07 12.10
N ARG A 131 -4.77 -12.18 13.18
CA ARG A 131 -5.65 -11.08 13.58
C ARG A 131 -4.86 -9.95 14.21
N LEU A 132 -5.23 -8.73 13.86
CA LEU A 132 -4.61 -7.52 14.40
C LEU A 132 -4.86 -7.41 15.92
N ARG A 133 -3.78 -7.34 16.70
CA ARG A 133 -3.82 -7.28 18.19
C ARG A 133 -3.28 -5.96 18.72
N GLY A 134 -2.41 -5.31 17.98
CA GLY A 134 -1.80 -4.07 18.40
C GLY A 134 -0.90 -3.45 17.36
N VAL A 135 -0.42 -2.27 17.68
CA VAL A 135 0.64 -1.57 16.93
C VAL A 135 1.61 -0.92 17.90
N PHE A 136 2.83 -0.67 17.47
CA PHE A 136 3.73 0.23 18.18
C PHE A 136 4.62 1.01 17.22
N PRO A 137 4.90 2.29 17.52
CA PRO A 137 5.83 3.08 16.74
C PRO A 137 7.25 2.54 16.91
N LEU A 138 8.07 2.65 15.86
CA LEU A 138 9.45 2.17 15.82
C LEU A 138 10.30 2.63 17.02
N LYS A 139 10.04 3.84 17.54
CA LYS A 139 10.68 4.38 18.74
C LYS A 139 10.56 3.45 19.97
N ARG A 140 9.43 2.74 20.13
CA ARG A 140 9.23 1.81 21.24
C ARG A 140 10.12 0.57 21.16
N MET A 141 10.46 0.13 19.95
CA MET A 141 11.44 -0.96 19.76
C MET A 141 12.77 -0.63 20.42
N ILE A 142 13.24 0.61 20.21
CA ILE A 142 14.56 1.06 20.70
C ILE A 142 14.55 1.29 22.22
N THR A 143 13.40 1.73 22.78
CA THR A 143 13.30 2.14 24.17
C THR A 143 12.79 1.05 25.13
N SER A 144 12.32 -0.08 24.60
CA SER A 144 11.76 -1.15 25.43
C SER A 144 12.82 -2.11 25.93
N PRO A 145 12.70 -2.64 27.17
CA PRO A 145 13.63 -3.63 27.69
C PRO A 145 13.64 -4.90 26.82
N SER A 146 14.83 -5.43 26.55
CA SER A 146 15.01 -6.63 25.70
C SER A 146 14.34 -7.89 26.26
N VAL A 147 14.07 -7.93 27.55
CA VAL A 147 13.37 -9.05 28.23
C VAL A 147 11.84 -9.02 28.06
N SER A 148 11.30 -7.93 27.52
CA SER A 148 9.85 -7.77 27.32
C SER A 148 9.36 -8.60 26.15
N LYS A 149 8.09 -9.04 26.22
CA LYS A 149 7.36 -9.60 25.07
C LYS A 149 6.61 -8.49 24.34
N VAL A 150 6.42 -8.66 23.02
CA VAL A 150 5.71 -7.71 22.16
C VAL A 150 4.36 -7.29 22.72
N LYS A 151 3.54 -8.26 23.19
CA LYS A 151 2.20 -8.01 23.79
C LYS A 151 2.18 -7.09 25.01
N HIS A 152 3.32 -6.89 25.69
CA HIS A 152 3.42 -6.02 26.86
C HIS A 152 3.87 -4.60 26.49
N VAL A 153 4.37 -4.41 25.29
CA VAL A 153 4.91 -3.15 24.78
C VAL A 153 3.97 -2.48 23.80
N MET A 154 3.21 -3.28 23.04
CA MET A 154 2.29 -2.80 22.03
C MET A 154 1.18 -1.91 22.62
N ARG A 155 0.63 -1.02 21.81
CA ARG A 155 -0.65 -0.36 22.04
C ARG A 155 -1.74 -1.29 21.53
N LYS A 156 -2.59 -1.77 22.43
CA LYS A 156 -3.69 -2.68 22.13
C LYS A 156 -4.83 -1.95 21.44
N GLU A 157 -5.65 -2.71 20.70
CA GLU A 157 -6.86 -2.22 20.03
C GLU A 157 -6.55 -0.96 19.20
N PRO A 158 -5.67 -1.08 18.20
CA PRO A 158 -5.38 0.04 17.33
C PRO A 158 -6.63 0.44 16.53
N ILE A 159 -6.71 1.71 16.18
CA ILE A 159 -7.69 2.16 15.21
C ILE A 159 -7.37 1.43 13.90
N SER A 160 -8.38 0.79 13.32
CA SER A 160 -8.29 0.07 12.06
C SER A 160 -9.54 0.31 11.22
N VAL A 161 -9.46 0.09 9.92
CA VAL A 161 -10.58 0.11 8.98
C VAL A 161 -10.80 -1.28 8.40
N HIS A 162 -11.99 -1.55 7.90
CA HIS A 162 -12.34 -2.80 7.23
C HIS A 162 -12.06 -2.66 5.72
N VAL A 163 -11.75 -3.75 5.03
CA VAL A 163 -11.52 -3.73 3.56
C VAL A 163 -12.66 -3.06 2.77
N ASP A 164 -13.91 -3.21 3.21
CA ASP A 164 -15.09 -2.62 2.56
C ASP A 164 -15.40 -1.19 3.03
N THR A 165 -14.56 -0.57 3.87
CA THR A 165 -14.78 0.81 4.35
C THR A 165 -14.61 1.77 3.17
N PRO A 166 -15.61 2.66 2.88
CA PRO A 166 -15.48 3.66 1.84
C PRO A 166 -14.27 4.59 2.07
N VAL A 167 -13.61 5.00 0.99
CA VAL A 167 -12.41 5.87 1.05
C VAL A 167 -12.69 7.15 1.84
N ASP A 168 -13.83 7.80 1.67
CA ASP A 168 -14.21 8.98 2.44
C ASP A 168 -14.19 8.75 3.97
N GLU A 169 -14.59 7.56 4.44
CA GLU A 169 -14.56 7.22 5.86
C GLU A 169 -13.13 6.92 6.33
N VAL A 170 -12.27 6.40 5.45
CA VAL A 170 -10.83 6.22 5.71
C VAL A 170 -10.16 7.59 5.90
N ILE A 171 -10.40 8.54 4.97
CA ILE A 171 -9.93 9.93 5.05
C ILE A 171 -10.33 10.55 6.40
N GLN A 172 -11.63 10.50 6.74
CA GLN A 172 -12.14 11.03 8.00
C GLN A 172 -11.51 10.36 9.23
N THR A 173 -11.21 9.07 9.16
CA THR A 173 -10.57 8.33 10.26
C THR A 173 -9.12 8.79 10.46
N ILE A 174 -8.36 8.93 9.40
CA ILE A 174 -6.97 9.43 9.43
C ILE A 174 -6.95 10.85 9.99
N GLU A 175 -7.78 11.75 9.47
CA GLU A 175 -7.87 13.13 9.94
C GLU A 175 -8.30 13.22 11.42
N LYS A 176 -9.40 12.56 11.78
CA LYS A 176 -9.98 12.61 13.13
C LYS A 176 -9.01 12.16 14.23
N TYR A 177 -8.22 11.15 13.93
CA TYR A 177 -7.30 10.56 14.91
C TYR A 177 -5.85 10.99 14.70
N ASN A 178 -5.60 11.83 13.70
CA ASN A 178 -4.27 12.35 13.33
C ASN A 178 -3.27 11.20 13.16
N LEU A 179 -3.65 10.20 12.34
CA LEU A 179 -2.85 9.02 12.07
C LEU A 179 -1.90 9.29 10.91
N VAL A 180 -0.73 8.65 10.92
CA VAL A 180 0.20 8.63 9.78
C VAL A 180 0.02 7.38 8.93
N ALA A 181 -0.60 6.34 9.50
CA ALA A 181 -1.02 5.14 8.79
C ALA A 181 -2.14 4.44 9.57
N VAL A 182 -3.05 3.77 8.87
CA VAL A 182 -4.14 2.98 9.45
C VAL A 182 -4.08 1.54 8.93
N PRO A 183 -4.11 0.51 9.81
CA PRO A 183 -4.18 -0.88 9.38
C PRO A 183 -5.56 -1.22 8.82
N VAL A 184 -5.58 -2.04 7.79
CA VAL A 184 -6.78 -2.57 7.15
C VAL A 184 -6.97 -4.03 7.57
N VAL A 185 -8.20 -4.39 7.92
CA VAL A 185 -8.54 -5.75 8.36
C VAL A 185 -9.68 -6.35 7.53
N ASP A 186 -9.66 -7.67 7.41
CA ASP A 186 -10.75 -8.41 6.77
C ASP A 186 -11.94 -8.67 7.71
N SER A 187 -12.96 -9.39 7.22
CA SER A 187 -14.21 -9.68 7.94
C SER A 187 -14.03 -10.50 9.24
N ILE A 188 -12.90 -11.15 9.43
CA ILE A 188 -12.56 -11.92 10.64
C ILE A 188 -11.47 -11.27 11.48
N GLY A 189 -11.07 -10.06 11.11
CA GLY A 189 -10.11 -9.22 11.85
C GLY A 189 -8.64 -9.52 11.55
N ARG A 190 -8.32 -10.25 10.47
CA ARG A 190 -6.93 -10.43 10.04
C ARG A 190 -6.42 -9.15 9.39
N LEU A 191 -5.17 -8.83 9.70
CA LEU A 191 -4.45 -7.73 9.07
C LEU A 191 -4.14 -8.10 7.61
N VAL A 192 -4.60 -7.29 6.68
CA VAL A 192 -4.44 -7.53 5.23
C VAL A 192 -3.71 -6.42 4.49
N GLY A 193 -3.60 -5.23 5.09
CA GLY A 193 -2.90 -4.12 4.48
C GLY A 193 -2.77 -2.92 5.41
N ARG A 194 -2.22 -1.85 4.89
CA ARG A 194 -2.12 -0.52 5.50
C ARG A 194 -2.52 0.57 4.50
N ILE A 195 -3.00 1.69 4.99
CA ILE A 195 -3.17 2.92 4.23
C ILE A 195 -2.39 4.00 4.94
N THR A 196 -1.54 4.73 4.24
CA THR A 196 -0.76 5.84 4.78
C THR A 196 -1.46 7.17 4.61
N VAL A 197 -0.95 8.21 5.26
CA VAL A 197 -1.46 9.57 5.07
C VAL A 197 -1.17 10.07 3.65
N ASP A 198 -0.09 9.60 3.03
CA ASP A 198 0.32 9.99 1.70
C ASP A 198 -0.66 9.45 0.66
N ASP A 199 -1.06 8.17 0.74
CA ASP A 199 -2.08 7.54 -0.12
C ASP A 199 -3.41 8.31 -0.04
N VAL A 200 -3.81 8.70 1.18
CA VAL A 200 -5.01 9.52 1.40
C VAL A 200 -4.88 10.92 0.78
N MET A 201 -3.71 11.53 0.84
CA MET A 201 -3.49 12.86 0.25
C MET A 201 -3.54 12.82 -1.28
N ASP A 202 -3.06 11.75 -1.90
CA ASP A 202 -3.13 11.55 -3.33
C ASP A 202 -4.57 11.33 -3.79
N GLU A 203 -5.33 10.50 -3.10
CA GLU A 203 -6.77 10.32 -3.37
C GLU A 203 -7.58 11.63 -3.23
N VAL A 204 -7.31 12.43 -2.18
CA VAL A 204 -7.96 13.76 -2.01
C VAL A 204 -7.61 14.69 -3.18
N ARG A 205 -6.37 14.65 -3.69
CA ARG A 205 -5.95 15.44 -4.85
C ARG A 205 -6.69 15.01 -6.11
N GLU A 206 -6.76 13.72 -6.37
CA GLU A 206 -7.47 13.18 -7.52
C GLU A 206 -8.98 13.47 -7.49
N GLN A 207 -9.62 13.33 -6.34
CA GLN A 207 -11.01 13.73 -6.17
C GLN A 207 -11.23 15.22 -6.48
N ALA A 208 -10.33 16.09 -6.01
CA ALA A 208 -10.42 17.51 -6.26
C ALA A 208 -10.21 17.85 -7.77
N GLU A 209 -9.35 17.12 -8.45
CA GLU A 209 -9.15 17.27 -9.89
C GLU A 209 -10.33 16.80 -10.71
N ARG A 210 -10.90 15.64 -10.38
CA ARG A 210 -12.15 15.12 -10.97
C ARG A 210 -13.32 16.12 -10.81
N ASP A 211 -13.48 16.66 -9.61
CA ASP A 211 -14.53 17.65 -9.30
C ASP A 211 -14.33 18.95 -10.10
N TYR A 212 -13.09 19.39 -10.24
CA TYR A 212 -12.76 20.59 -11.03
C TYR A 212 -13.05 20.38 -12.52
N GLN A 213 -12.71 19.23 -13.08
CA GLN A 213 -12.99 18.87 -14.47
C GLN A 213 -14.51 18.86 -14.74
N LEU A 214 -15.28 18.23 -13.86
CA LEU A 214 -16.74 18.21 -13.95
C LEU A 214 -17.35 19.62 -13.86
N ALA A 215 -16.89 20.45 -12.94
CA ALA A 215 -17.37 21.81 -12.75
C ALA A 215 -17.00 22.75 -13.91
N SER A 216 -15.87 22.52 -14.57
CA SER A 216 -15.41 23.34 -15.71
C SER A 216 -16.06 22.94 -17.04
N GLY A 217 -16.90 21.87 -17.07
CA GLY A 217 -17.55 21.36 -18.27
C GLY A 217 -16.61 20.67 -19.24
N LEU A 218 -15.42 20.32 -18.79
CA LEU A 218 -14.49 19.41 -19.46
C LEU A 218 -14.92 17.98 -19.11
N SER A 219 -16.15 17.57 -19.50
CA SER A 219 -16.52 16.18 -19.41
C SER A 219 -15.73 15.40 -20.45
N GLN A 220 -15.04 14.37 -20.04
CA GLN A 220 -14.55 13.35 -20.94
C GLN A 220 -15.77 12.73 -21.64
N ASP A 221 -16.12 13.23 -22.84
CA ASP A 221 -16.90 12.50 -23.78
C ASP A 221 -15.94 11.54 -24.52
N VAL A 222 -15.92 10.28 -24.09
CA VAL A 222 -16.05 9.08 -24.93
C VAL A 222 -15.90 7.82 -24.08
#